data_62d598e4c2cabd9304a8ab49478f8056
#
_entry.id   62d598e4c2cabd9304a8ab49478f8056
#
_cell.length_a   1.000
_cell.length_b   1.000
_cell.length_c   1.000
_cell.angle_alpha   90.00
_cell.angle_beta   90.00
_cell.angle_gamma   90.00
#
_symmetry.space_group_name_H-M   'P 1'
#
loop_
_entity.id
_entity.type
_entity.pdbx_description
1 polymer ?
#
loop_
_entity_poly.entity_id
_entity_poly.type
_entity_poly.pdbx_seq_one_letter_code
_entity_poly.pdbx_strand_id
1 'polypeptide(L)'
;MKKIFIILLSVVAFATASAEETEKKEKVNASLGIELVNQYNWRGLDMANASFQPTLGIDYKGLSLTAWGSVGFVDSNDAKEFDLTLDYTYKGFSVGITDYWFFDGDYFQYKNSKTTHVFEAYVGYDFKYVSAKWFTNFAGNDGVNGSGNRAFSSYFEIAAPFHLATLDWQASVGIVPWKTTFYNTGSFTVTNISLRATKDFVFKEKYHLPVYVGITVNPNANKVYLLCGVAFKM
;
A
#
# COMPACT_ATOMS: atom_id res chain seq x y z
N MET A 1 4.83 16.76 -21.38
CA MET A 1 3.53 16.47 -20.77
C MET A 1 2.62 15.58 -21.64
N LYS A 2 2.41 15.84 -22.92
CA LYS A 2 1.58 14.98 -23.80
C LYS A 2 2.11 13.56 -24.03
N LYS A 3 3.42 13.30 -23.87
CA LYS A 3 4.04 11.99 -24.18
C LYS A 3 3.84 10.92 -23.08
N ILE A 4 3.65 11.30 -21.82
CA ILE A 4 3.43 10.35 -20.72
C ILE A 4 2.01 9.80 -20.75
N PHE A 5 1.02 10.63 -21.10
CA PHE A 5 -0.37 10.19 -21.26
C PHE A 5 -0.55 9.18 -22.40
N ILE A 6 0.27 9.30 -23.46
CA ILE A 6 0.24 8.39 -24.61
C ILE A 6 0.81 7.00 -24.24
N ILE A 7 1.79 6.93 -23.32
CA ILE A 7 2.38 5.66 -22.89
C ILE A 7 1.39 4.88 -21.99
N LEU A 8 0.68 5.54 -21.08
CA LEU A 8 -0.37 4.88 -20.29
C LEU A 8 -1.54 4.39 -21.15
N LEU A 9 -1.99 5.19 -22.13
CA LEU A 9 -3.04 4.78 -23.06
C LEU A 9 -2.58 3.66 -24.01
N SER A 10 -1.29 3.60 -24.38
CA SER A 10 -0.77 2.56 -25.25
C SER A 10 -0.64 1.20 -24.56
N VAL A 11 -0.39 1.15 -23.25
CA VAL A 11 -0.39 -0.12 -22.48
C VAL A 11 -1.81 -0.70 -22.41
N VAL A 12 -2.83 0.13 -22.23
CA VAL A 12 -4.24 -0.30 -22.26
C VAL A 12 -4.67 -0.72 -23.68
N ALA A 13 -4.21 -0.04 -24.73
CA ALA A 13 -4.53 -0.36 -26.13
C ALA A 13 -3.85 -1.66 -26.61
N PHE A 14 -2.64 -1.99 -26.12
CA PHE A 14 -1.97 -3.26 -26.46
C PHE A 14 -2.66 -4.48 -25.84
N ALA A 15 -3.29 -4.33 -24.68
CA ALA A 15 -4.06 -5.42 -24.05
C ALA A 15 -5.34 -5.78 -24.84
N THR A 16 -5.87 -4.87 -25.66
CA THR A 16 -7.10 -5.11 -26.46
C THR A 16 -6.84 -5.57 -27.89
N ALA A 17 -5.63 -5.42 -28.45
CA ALA A 17 -5.32 -5.70 -29.83
C ALA A 17 -4.81 -7.13 -30.12
N SER A 18 -4.60 -7.99 -29.12
CA SER A 18 -4.05 -9.35 -29.29
C SER A 18 -5.09 -10.45 -29.08
N ALA A 19 -6.36 -10.23 -29.44
CA ALA A 19 -7.44 -11.18 -29.22
C ALA A 19 -7.99 -11.76 -30.52
N GLU A 20 -7.18 -12.60 -31.19
CA GLU A 20 -7.71 -13.57 -32.16
C GLU A 20 -6.84 -14.82 -32.11
N GLU A 21 -7.13 -15.70 -31.14
CA GLU A 21 -6.99 -17.16 -31.25
C GLU A 21 -7.70 -17.80 -30.05
N THR A 22 -8.42 -18.90 -30.32
CA THR A 22 -9.31 -19.64 -29.42
C THR A 22 -8.57 -20.31 -28.25
N GLU A 23 -8.16 -19.50 -27.26
CA GLU A 23 -7.86 -19.94 -25.90
C GLU A 23 -8.82 -19.26 -24.93
N LYS A 24 -9.13 -19.88 -23.78
CA LYS A 24 -9.93 -19.25 -22.72
C LYS A 24 -9.48 -17.81 -22.55
N LYS A 25 -10.28 -16.85 -23.02
CA LYS A 25 -9.95 -15.41 -22.91
C LYS A 25 -9.74 -15.11 -21.44
N GLU A 26 -8.50 -15.01 -21.02
CA GLU A 26 -8.16 -14.48 -19.70
C GLU A 26 -8.68 -13.04 -19.67
N LYS A 27 -9.54 -12.77 -18.70
CA LYS A 27 -10.22 -11.48 -18.61
C LYS A 27 -9.36 -10.50 -17.81
N VAL A 28 -9.32 -9.26 -18.27
CA VAL A 28 -8.93 -8.13 -17.43
C VAL A 28 -9.97 -8.01 -16.31
N ASN A 29 -9.54 -8.00 -15.07
CA ASN A 29 -10.41 -7.76 -13.93
C ASN A 29 -10.27 -6.31 -13.49
N ALA A 30 -11.38 -5.69 -13.12
CA ALA A 30 -11.40 -4.38 -12.50
C ALA A 30 -11.98 -4.52 -11.10
N SER A 31 -11.44 -3.81 -10.16
CA SER A 31 -11.90 -3.79 -8.78
C SER A 31 -12.17 -2.37 -8.31
N LEU A 32 -13.17 -2.23 -7.45
CA LEU A 32 -13.51 -1.01 -6.76
C LEU A 32 -13.61 -1.31 -5.26
N GLY A 33 -12.96 -0.51 -4.45
CA GLY A 33 -13.02 -0.59 -3.00
C GLY A 33 -13.22 0.78 -2.37
N ILE A 34 -13.84 0.79 -1.21
CA ILE A 34 -13.96 1.94 -0.33
C ILE A 34 -13.76 1.43 1.08
N GLU A 35 -12.90 2.07 1.86
CA GLU A 35 -12.68 1.73 3.26
C GLU A 35 -12.89 2.96 4.14
N LEU A 36 -13.57 2.78 5.28
CA LEU A 36 -13.68 3.75 6.36
C LEU A 36 -12.93 3.19 7.56
N VAL A 37 -11.98 3.94 8.06
CA VAL A 37 -11.13 3.56 9.19
C VAL A 37 -11.25 4.58 10.31
N ASN A 38 -11.12 4.14 11.56
CA ASN A 38 -11.08 5.05 12.72
C ASN A 38 -9.76 5.83 12.80
N GLN A 39 -8.71 5.29 12.21
CA GLN A 39 -7.38 5.88 12.16
C GLN A 39 -6.58 5.29 11.00
N TYR A 40 -5.94 6.15 10.20
CA TYR A 40 -4.99 5.73 9.18
C TYR A 40 -3.62 5.50 9.83
N ASN A 41 -3.30 4.23 10.04
CA ASN A 41 -2.01 3.77 10.56
C ASN A 41 -1.24 3.01 9.48
N TRP A 42 -0.08 3.50 9.10
CA TRP A 42 0.75 2.90 8.06
C TRP A 42 2.11 2.50 8.61
N ARG A 43 2.41 1.19 8.60
CA ARG A 43 3.69 0.63 9.11
C ARG A 43 4.01 1.05 10.56
N GLY A 44 2.96 1.23 11.37
CA GLY A 44 3.06 1.72 12.74
C GLY A 44 3.14 3.24 12.87
N LEU A 45 3.14 3.99 11.77
CA LEU A 45 3.07 5.45 11.76
C LEU A 45 1.62 5.92 11.85
N ASP A 46 1.40 6.97 12.62
CA ASP A 46 0.13 7.68 12.72
C ASP A 46 0.04 8.70 11.61
N MET A 47 -0.74 8.40 10.56
CA MET A 47 -0.85 9.24 9.37
C MET A 47 -2.04 10.20 9.46
N ALA A 48 -3.19 9.71 9.94
CA ALA A 48 -4.39 10.51 10.08
C ALA A 48 -5.37 9.86 11.08
N ASN A 49 -6.28 10.65 11.58
CA ASN A 49 -7.47 10.20 12.31
C ASN A 49 -8.42 9.41 11.39
N ALA A 50 -9.72 9.41 11.69
CA ALA A 50 -10.68 8.71 10.85
C ALA A 50 -10.60 9.18 9.39
N SER A 51 -10.55 8.21 8.48
CA SER A 51 -10.24 8.46 7.08
C SER A 51 -11.13 7.65 6.14
N PHE A 52 -11.39 8.24 4.96
CA PHE A 52 -12.05 7.62 3.82
C PHE A 52 -10.99 7.22 2.80
N GLN A 53 -10.99 5.95 2.38
CA GLN A 53 -9.91 5.37 1.57
C GLN A 53 -10.47 4.64 0.35
N PRO A 54 -10.64 5.32 -0.80
CA PRO A 54 -11.05 4.69 -2.05
C PRO A 54 -9.90 3.95 -2.72
N THR A 55 -10.24 2.86 -3.43
CA THR A 55 -9.32 2.06 -4.23
C THR A 55 -9.93 1.74 -5.58
N LEU A 56 -9.16 1.88 -6.65
CA LEU A 56 -9.45 1.39 -7.99
C LEU A 56 -8.30 0.49 -8.46
N GLY A 57 -8.63 -0.69 -8.96
CA GLY A 57 -7.63 -1.63 -9.45
C GLY A 57 -7.99 -2.19 -10.82
N ILE A 58 -6.96 -2.50 -11.59
CA ILE A 58 -7.04 -3.29 -12.84
C ILE A 58 -5.95 -4.34 -12.75
N ASP A 59 -6.31 -5.61 -12.99
CA ASP A 59 -5.34 -6.69 -13.01
C ASP A 59 -5.49 -7.59 -14.25
N TYR A 60 -4.35 -8.10 -14.72
CA TYR A 60 -4.24 -9.01 -15.83
C TYR A 60 -2.98 -9.87 -15.72
N LYS A 61 -3.15 -11.20 -15.64
CA LYS A 61 -2.04 -12.20 -15.60
C LYS A 61 -0.98 -11.91 -14.54
N GLY A 62 -1.41 -11.48 -13.38
CA GLY A 62 -0.51 -11.17 -12.26
C GLY A 62 0.08 -9.76 -12.30
N LEU A 63 -0.08 -9.01 -13.40
CA LEU A 63 0.21 -7.57 -13.45
C LEU A 63 -0.99 -6.81 -12.91
N SER A 64 -0.79 -5.89 -11.98
CA SER A 64 -1.85 -5.00 -11.50
C SER A 64 -1.42 -3.54 -11.45
N LEU A 65 -2.38 -2.66 -11.69
CA LEU A 65 -2.26 -1.22 -11.50
C LEU A 65 -3.36 -0.78 -10.53
N THR A 66 -2.95 -0.21 -9.41
CA THR A 66 -3.87 0.23 -8.36
C THR A 66 -3.71 1.72 -8.12
N ALA A 67 -4.82 2.44 -8.10
CA ALA A 67 -4.92 3.80 -7.57
C ALA A 67 -5.61 3.73 -6.20
N TRP A 68 -4.95 4.22 -5.17
CA TRP A 68 -5.47 4.29 -3.83
C TRP A 68 -5.40 5.72 -3.32
N GLY A 69 -6.30 6.09 -2.42
CA GLY A 69 -6.25 7.39 -1.78
C GLY A 69 -6.68 7.32 -0.33
N SER A 70 -6.33 8.36 0.44
CA SER A 70 -6.79 8.54 1.81
C SER A 70 -7.09 10.02 2.06
N VAL A 71 -8.23 10.28 2.70
CA VAL A 71 -8.61 11.61 3.15
C VAL A 71 -9.08 11.52 4.59
N GLY A 72 -8.26 12.03 5.51
CA GLY A 72 -8.67 12.25 6.89
C GLY A 72 -9.70 13.37 6.97
N PHE A 73 -10.67 13.26 7.87
CA PHE A 73 -11.79 14.22 7.96
C PHE A 73 -12.10 14.69 9.39
N VAL A 74 -11.23 14.41 10.34
CA VAL A 74 -11.39 14.82 11.75
C VAL A 74 -10.59 16.09 12.06
N ASP A 75 -9.33 16.16 11.57
CA ASP A 75 -8.44 17.29 11.77
C ASP A 75 -7.96 17.84 10.44
N SER A 76 -7.77 19.15 10.36
CA SER A 76 -7.25 19.82 9.16
C SER A 76 -5.81 19.39 8.81
N ASN A 77 -5.06 18.88 9.79
CA ASN A 77 -3.71 18.36 9.63
C ASN A 77 -3.67 16.87 9.30
N ASP A 78 -4.83 16.18 9.25
CA ASP A 78 -4.90 14.80 8.81
C ASP A 78 -4.30 14.65 7.42
N ALA A 79 -3.46 13.64 7.25
CA ALA A 79 -2.84 13.39 5.95
C ALA A 79 -3.89 13.13 4.86
N LYS A 80 -3.62 13.69 3.70
CA LYS A 80 -4.26 13.33 2.43
C LYS A 80 -3.22 12.68 1.56
N GLU A 81 -3.59 11.62 0.90
CA GLU A 81 -2.65 10.80 0.14
C GLU A 81 -3.29 10.25 -1.12
N PHE A 82 -2.51 10.15 -2.17
CA PHE A 82 -2.89 9.49 -3.40
C PHE A 82 -1.70 8.70 -3.94
N ASP A 83 -1.91 7.41 -4.14
CA ASP A 83 -0.88 6.46 -4.55
C ASP A 83 -1.22 5.79 -5.87
N LEU A 84 -0.21 5.59 -6.70
CA LEU A 84 -0.27 4.73 -7.87
C LEU A 84 0.72 3.59 -7.69
N THR A 85 0.23 2.36 -7.67
CA THR A 85 1.05 1.16 -7.56
C THR A 85 0.95 0.32 -8.82
N LEU A 86 2.10 -0.01 -9.40
CA LEU A 86 2.24 -1.03 -10.45
C LEU A 86 2.97 -2.20 -9.84
N ASP A 87 2.37 -3.39 -9.86
CA ASP A 87 2.99 -4.59 -9.32
C ASP A 87 2.77 -5.82 -10.21
N TYR A 88 3.63 -6.83 -10.01
CA TYR A 88 3.55 -8.11 -10.66
C TYR A 88 3.73 -9.23 -9.65
N THR A 89 2.81 -10.20 -9.69
CA THR A 89 2.83 -11.37 -8.82
C THR A 89 2.85 -12.65 -9.63
N TYR A 90 3.78 -13.55 -9.31
CA TYR A 90 3.90 -14.86 -9.94
C TYR A 90 4.39 -15.91 -8.95
N LYS A 91 3.60 -16.98 -8.75
CA LYS A 91 3.94 -18.15 -7.90
C LYS A 91 4.48 -17.76 -6.50
N GLY A 92 3.82 -16.82 -5.85
CA GLY A 92 4.21 -16.33 -4.52
C GLY A 92 5.26 -15.23 -4.54
N PHE A 93 6.01 -15.03 -5.61
CA PHE A 93 6.91 -13.90 -5.78
C PHE A 93 6.11 -12.64 -6.16
N SER A 94 6.46 -11.52 -5.58
CA SER A 94 5.86 -10.21 -5.91
C SER A 94 6.94 -9.13 -6.01
N VAL A 95 6.75 -8.22 -6.94
CA VAL A 95 7.58 -7.04 -7.13
C VAL A 95 6.70 -5.88 -7.58
N GLY A 96 6.98 -4.69 -7.10
CA GLY A 96 6.21 -3.52 -7.51
C GLY A 96 6.90 -2.21 -7.24
N ILE A 97 6.27 -1.16 -7.74
CA ILE A 97 6.68 0.24 -7.54
C ILE A 97 5.43 1.03 -7.16
N THR A 98 5.55 1.86 -6.14
CA THR A 98 4.50 2.80 -5.71
C THR A 98 5.02 4.22 -5.84
N ASP A 99 4.19 5.09 -6.41
CA ASP A 99 4.32 6.54 -6.39
C ASP A 99 3.38 7.08 -5.31
N TYR A 100 3.93 7.54 -4.20
CA TYR A 100 3.21 8.19 -3.10
C TYR A 100 3.16 9.69 -3.30
N TRP A 101 1.99 10.29 -3.18
CA TRP A 101 1.82 11.73 -3.15
C TRP A 101 0.94 12.16 -1.97
N PHE A 102 1.52 12.92 -1.04
CA PHE A 102 0.87 13.36 0.21
C PHE A 102 0.14 14.71 0.09
N PHE A 103 -0.37 15.05 -1.10
CA PHE A 103 -1.02 16.33 -1.38
C PHE A 103 -0.20 17.56 -1.00
N ASP A 104 1.11 17.43 -1.01
CA ASP A 104 2.05 18.52 -0.83
C ASP A 104 2.61 18.94 -2.20
N GLY A 105 2.44 20.23 -2.54
CA GLY A 105 2.84 20.77 -3.84
C GLY A 105 1.99 20.33 -5.02
N ASP A 106 2.54 20.53 -6.23
CA ASP A 106 1.86 20.22 -7.50
C ASP A 106 2.03 18.75 -7.87
N TYR A 107 0.95 18.02 -8.12
CA TYR A 107 0.98 16.60 -8.51
C TYR A 107 1.87 16.32 -9.73
N PHE A 108 1.89 17.17 -10.75
CA PHE A 108 2.71 16.96 -11.95
C PHE A 108 4.14 17.48 -11.85
N GLN A 109 4.62 17.78 -10.64
CA GLN A 109 5.98 18.26 -10.39
C GLN A 109 6.93 17.08 -10.13
N TYR A 110 7.48 16.49 -11.19
CA TYR A 110 8.39 15.33 -11.11
C TYR A 110 9.88 15.68 -11.18
N LYS A 111 10.24 16.98 -11.16
CA LYS A 111 11.65 17.40 -11.13
C LYS A 111 12.28 17.02 -9.79
N ASN A 112 13.35 16.26 -9.80
CA ASN A 112 13.98 15.64 -8.63
C ASN A 112 14.24 16.62 -7.45
N SER A 113 14.57 17.89 -7.74
CA SER A 113 14.82 18.91 -6.70
C SER A 113 13.56 19.61 -6.17
N LYS A 114 12.37 19.29 -6.70
CA LYS A 114 11.12 20.00 -6.40
C LYS A 114 9.94 19.07 -6.15
N THR A 115 10.09 17.80 -6.53
CA THR A 115 9.01 16.82 -6.34
C THR A 115 8.77 16.52 -4.87
N THR A 116 7.52 16.42 -4.50
CA THR A 116 7.06 15.93 -3.19
C THR A 116 6.66 14.46 -3.26
N HIS A 117 6.66 13.85 -4.46
CA HIS A 117 6.44 12.43 -4.63
C HIS A 117 7.55 11.59 -3.98
N VAL A 118 7.18 10.44 -3.46
CA VAL A 118 8.11 9.41 -2.98
C VAL A 118 7.90 8.16 -3.82
N PHE A 119 8.97 7.64 -4.41
CA PHE A 119 8.94 6.42 -5.21
C PHE A 119 9.56 5.28 -4.42
N GLU A 120 8.74 4.28 -4.10
CA GLU A 120 9.15 3.07 -3.39
C GLU A 120 9.10 1.86 -4.33
N ALA A 121 10.15 1.05 -4.30
CA ALA A 121 10.14 -0.28 -4.91
C ALA A 121 10.03 -1.34 -3.82
N TYR A 122 9.38 -2.46 -4.12
CA TYR A 122 9.35 -3.59 -3.22
C TYR A 122 9.59 -4.92 -3.92
N VAL A 123 10.05 -5.89 -3.13
CA VAL A 123 10.11 -7.29 -3.49
C VAL A 123 9.57 -8.12 -2.33
N GLY A 124 8.84 -9.18 -2.64
CA GLY A 124 8.27 -10.04 -1.62
C GLY A 124 8.12 -11.49 -2.07
N TYR A 125 7.94 -12.35 -1.08
CA TYR A 125 7.61 -13.76 -1.31
C TYR A 125 6.60 -14.26 -0.29
N ASP A 126 5.61 -14.98 -0.78
CA ASP A 126 4.61 -15.68 0.02
C ASP A 126 4.98 -17.16 0.13
N PHE A 127 5.32 -17.59 1.36
CA PHE A 127 5.68 -18.97 1.70
C PHE A 127 4.43 -19.79 2.11
N LYS A 128 3.22 -19.35 1.81
CA LYS A 128 1.93 -19.94 2.17
C LYS A 128 1.48 -19.67 3.61
N TYR A 129 2.34 -19.80 4.60
CA TYR A 129 2.01 -19.57 6.03
C TYR A 129 2.57 -18.26 6.55
N VAL A 130 3.58 -17.76 5.88
CA VAL A 130 4.27 -16.51 6.21
C VAL A 130 4.62 -15.82 4.91
N SER A 131 4.52 -14.53 4.86
CA SER A 131 5.06 -13.70 3.78
C SER A 131 6.17 -12.80 4.30
N ALA A 132 7.12 -12.48 3.44
CA ALA A 132 8.18 -11.53 3.72
C ALA A 132 8.27 -10.52 2.58
N LYS A 133 8.34 -9.21 2.92
CA LYS A 133 8.46 -8.13 1.94
C LYS A 133 9.52 -7.12 2.36
N TRP A 134 10.30 -6.68 1.40
CA TRP A 134 11.27 -5.60 1.54
C TRP A 134 10.87 -4.44 0.66
N PHE A 135 10.83 -3.24 1.22
CA PHE A 135 10.48 -1.98 0.57
C PHE A 135 11.63 -1.01 0.67
N THR A 136 11.84 -0.18 -0.36
CA THR A 136 12.90 0.85 -0.37
C THR A 136 12.47 2.06 -1.18
N ASN A 137 12.53 3.24 -0.59
CA ASN A 137 12.38 4.51 -1.31
C ASN A 137 13.63 4.76 -2.16
N PHE A 138 13.49 4.71 -3.47
CA PHE A 138 14.63 4.83 -4.38
C PHE A 138 14.72 6.19 -5.09
N ALA A 139 13.63 6.95 -5.14
CA ALA A 139 13.57 8.25 -5.81
C ALA A 139 12.57 9.20 -5.13
N GLY A 140 12.53 10.45 -5.57
CA GLY A 140 11.61 11.48 -5.06
C GLY A 140 12.05 12.07 -3.72
N ASN A 141 11.10 12.49 -2.91
CA ASN A 141 11.28 13.16 -1.62
C ASN A 141 11.43 12.14 -0.48
N ASP A 142 12.51 11.36 -0.52
CA ASP A 142 12.84 10.42 0.56
C ASP A 142 13.40 11.15 1.80
N GLY A 143 13.43 10.46 2.92
CA GLY A 143 14.09 10.91 4.14
C GLY A 143 15.62 10.96 4.01
N VAL A 144 16.26 11.56 5.00
CA VAL A 144 17.72 11.61 5.11
C VAL A 144 18.25 10.72 6.23
N ASN A 145 19.46 10.22 6.04
CA ASN A 145 20.20 9.43 7.02
C ASN A 145 20.95 10.34 8.03
N GLY A 146 21.78 9.73 8.89
CA GLY A 146 22.56 10.45 9.89
C GLY A 146 23.59 11.45 9.35
N SER A 147 23.96 11.33 8.09
CA SER A 147 24.90 12.24 7.40
C SER A 147 24.21 13.28 6.54
N GLY A 148 22.88 13.37 6.57
CA GLY A 148 22.09 14.30 5.76
C GLY A 148 21.93 13.90 4.29
N ASN A 149 22.36 12.70 3.90
CA ASN A 149 22.19 12.17 2.56
C ASN A 149 20.86 11.41 2.45
N ARG A 150 20.38 11.18 1.20
CA ARG A 150 19.23 10.31 0.95
C ARG A 150 19.36 9.02 1.75
N ALA A 151 18.33 8.67 2.52
CA ALA A 151 18.37 7.52 3.40
C ALA A 151 18.15 6.20 2.67
N PHE A 152 17.56 6.21 1.47
CA PHE A 152 16.97 5.02 0.85
C PHE A 152 16.10 4.31 1.88
N SER A 153 15.15 5.07 2.45
CA SER A 153 14.31 4.64 3.57
C SER A 153 13.68 3.30 3.25
N SER A 154 14.00 2.30 4.07
CA SER A 154 13.58 0.93 3.82
C SER A 154 12.76 0.38 4.98
N TYR A 155 11.89 -0.56 4.64
CA TYR A 155 11.04 -1.26 5.59
C TYR A 155 11.00 -2.74 5.22
N PHE A 156 11.14 -3.60 6.22
CA PHE A 156 10.99 -5.03 6.04
C PHE A 156 9.84 -5.54 6.90
N GLU A 157 8.96 -6.31 6.31
CA GLU A 157 7.81 -6.89 7.00
C GLU A 157 7.77 -8.40 6.86
N ILE A 158 7.45 -9.06 7.96
CA ILE A 158 7.00 -10.45 7.98
C ILE A 158 5.54 -10.44 8.44
N ALA A 159 4.67 -11.12 7.69
CA ALA A 159 3.27 -11.28 8.03
C ALA A 159 2.83 -12.75 7.99
N ALA A 160 1.96 -13.14 8.90
CA ALA A 160 1.43 -14.49 9.01
C ALA A 160 -0.10 -14.42 9.04
N PRO A 161 -0.79 -14.80 7.94
CA PRO A 161 -2.23 -14.99 7.94
C PRO A 161 -2.60 -16.33 8.60
N PHE A 162 -3.69 -16.36 9.36
CA PHE A 162 -4.26 -17.59 9.90
C PHE A 162 -5.77 -17.44 10.12
N HIS A 163 -6.46 -18.56 10.25
CA HIS A 163 -7.89 -18.60 10.51
C HIS A 163 -8.17 -19.16 11.91
N LEU A 164 -8.95 -18.44 12.72
CA LEU A 164 -9.33 -18.86 14.07
C LEU A 164 -10.71 -18.33 14.41
N ALA A 165 -11.57 -19.22 14.94
CA ALA A 165 -12.92 -18.89 15.42
C ALA A 165 -13.77 -18.10 14.39
N THR A 166 -13.82 -18.56 13.14
CA THR A 166 -14.58 -17.96 12.02
C THR A 166 -14.11 -16.57 11.59
N LEU A 167 -12.95 -16.14 12.01
CA LEU A 167 -12.31 -14.89 11.64
C LEU A 167 -11.00 -15.14 10.90
N ASP A 168 -10.70 -14.27 9.97
CA ASP A 168 -9.39 -14.20 9.32
C ASP A 168 -8.48 -13.29 10.13
N TRP A 169 -7.36 -13.83 10.57
CA TRP A 169 -6.37 -13.12 11.37
C TRP A 169 -5.12 -12.86 10.55
N GLN A 170 -4.47 -11.75 10.86
CA GLN A 170 -3.14 -11.44 10.35
C GLN A 170 -2.30 -10.88 11.48
N ALA A 171 -1.17 -11.53 11.76
CA ALA A 171 -0.13 -10.98 12.61
C ALA A 171 1.00 -10.45 11.72
N SER A 172 1.61 -9.31 12.06
CA SER A 172 2.79 -8.82 11.34
C SER A 172 3.80 -8.15 12.28
N VAL A 173 5.05 -8.20 11.82
CA VAL A 173 6.16 -7.45 12.44
C VAL A 173 6.90 -6.74 11.33
N GLY A 174 7.15 -5.44 11.54
CA GLY A 174 7.87 -4.61 10.61
C GLY A 174 9.01 -3.84 11.25
N ILE A 175 10.11 -3.75 10.52
CA ILE A 175 11.33 -3.10 10.98
C ILE A 175 11.81 -2.07 9.98
N VAL A 176 12.45 -1.03 10.50
CA VAL A 176 13.24 -0.07 9.73
C VAL A 176 14.71 -0.37 10.00
N PRO A 177 15.51 -0.74 8.97
CA PRO A 177 16.84 -1.32 9.18
C PRO A 177 17.92 -0.30 9.55
N TRP A 178 17.69 1.00 9.32
CA TRP A 178 18.65 2.07 9.61
C TRP A 178 17.99 3.42 9.87
N LYS A 179 18.80 4.39 10.28
CA LYS A 179 18.33 5.76 10.52
C LYS A 179 17.76 6.40 9.27
N THR A 180 16.54 6.91 9.40
CA THR A 180 15.87 7.72 8.36
C THR A 180 14.88 8.69 8.98
N THR A 181 14.81 9.90 8.44
CA THR A 181 13.78 10.87 8.85
C THR A 181 12.40 10.51 8.30
N PHE A 182 12.30 9.71 7.22
CA PHE A 182 11.03 9.28 6.64
C PHE A 182 10.19 8.45 7.63
N TYR A 183 10.82 7.51 8.35
CA TYR A 183 10.17 6.71 9.40
C TYR A 183 10.40 7.26 10.81
N ASN A 184 11.05 8.42 10.94
CA ASN A 184 11.42 9.01 12.23
C ASN A 184 12.21 8.04 13.13
N THR A 185 13.20 7.36 12.55
CA THR A 185 14.00 6.35 13.25
C THR A 185 15.46 6.79 13.40
N GLY A 186 16.06 6.49 14.56
CA GLY A 186 17.45 6.81 14.85
C GLY A 186 18.47 5.72 14.47
N SER A 187 18.00 4.48 14.28
CA SER A 187 18.82 3.29 13.99
C SER A 187 17.91 2.14 13.55
N PHE A 188 18.43 0.92 13.47
CA PHE A 188 17.60 -0.29 13.36
C PHE A 188 16.57 -0.32 14.49
N THR A 189 15.30 -0.50 14.12
CA THR A 189 14.22 -0.54 15.10
C THR A 189 12.97 -1.24 14.57
N VAL A 190 12.15 -1.78 15.47
CA VAL A 190 10.80 -2.27 15.17
C VAL A 190 9.84 -1.08 15.21
N THR A 191 9.12 -0.85 14.15
CA THR A 191 8.11 0.23 14.08
C THR A 191 6.68 -0.31 14.06
N ASN A 192 6.49 -1.59 13.76
CA ASN A 192 5.18 -2.19 13.64
C ASN A 192 5.15 -3.60 14.24
N ILE A 193 4.29 -3.82 15.22
CA ILE A 193 3.86 -5.15 15.67
C ILE A 193 2.35 -5.11 15.66
N SER A 194 1.71 -5.86 14.79
CA SER A 194 0.26 -5.79 14.63
C SER A 194 -0.42 -7.15 14.69
N LEU A 195 -1.67 -7.12 15.15
CA LEU A 195 -2.61 -8.23 15.10
C LEU A 195 -3.96 -7.67 14.67
N ARG A 196 -4.52 -8.22 13.59
CA ARG A 196 -5.81 -7.83 13.02
C ARG A 196 -6.71 -9.03 12.87
N ALA A 197 -7.98 -8.89 13.25
CA ALA A 197 -9.04 -9.86 13.03
C ALA A 197 -10.08 -9.27 12.06
N THR A 198 -10.44 -10.00 11.04
CA THR A 198 -11.39 -9.58 10.00
C THR A 198 -12.55 -10.57 9.90
N LYS A 199 -13.77 -10.07 9.78
CA LYS A 199 -14.94 -10.82 9.36
C LYS A 199 -15.44 -10.28 8.05
N ASP A 200 -15.46 -11.11 7.01
CA ASP A 200 -16.04 -10.74 5.72
C ASP A 200 -17.51 -11.15 5.66
N PHE A 201 -18.37 -10.17 5.39
CA PHE A 201 -19.80 -10.40 5.16
C PHE A 201 -20.04 -10.35 3.64
N VAL A 202 -20.41 -11.47 3.04
CA VAL A 202 -20.62 -11.58 1.60
C VAL A 202 -22.11 -11.48 1.26
N PHE A 203 -22.45 -10.57 0.34
CA PHE A 203 -23.81 -10.36 -0.14
C PHE A 203 -23.90 -10.66 -1.63
N LYS A 204 -24.91 -11.46 -2.02
CA LYS A 204 -25.15 -11.84 -3.43
C LYS A 204 -23.91 -12.39 -4.13
N GLU A 205 -23.03 -13.11 -3.41
CA GLU A 205 -21.80 -13.75 -3.93
C GLU A 205 -20.80 -12.79 -4.62
N LYS A 206 -21.07 -11.48 -4.60
CA LYS A 206 -20.33 -10.48 -5.36
C LYS A 206 -19.83 -9.32 -4.50
N TYR A 207 -20.59 -8.95 -3.49
CA TYR A 207 -20.28 -7.80 -2.66
C TYR A 207 -19.71 -8.26 -1.34
N HIS A 208 -18.52 -7.80 -1.03
CA HIS A 208 -17.79 -8.08 0.20
C HIS A 208 -17.81 -6.87 1.12
N LEU A 209 -18.12 -7.10 2.37
CA LEU A 209 -18.10 -6.10 3.44
C LEU A 209 -17.21 -6.61 4.58
N PRO A 210 -15.89 -6.60 4.42
CA PRO A 210 -14.97 -6.92 5.50
C PRO A 210 -15.04 -5.85 6.60
N VAL A 211 -15.27 -6.31 7.83
CA VAL A 211 -15.20 -5.51 9.05
C VAL A 211 -14.03 -6.03 9.86
N TYR A 212 -13.19 -5.15 10.38
CA TYR A 212 -12.04 -5.57 11.15
C TYR A 212 -11.84 -4.76 12.43
N VAL A 213 -11.13 -5.39 13.36
CA VAL A 213 -10.53 -4.75 14.51
C VAL A 213 -9.09 -5.20 14.62
N GLY A 214 -8.24 -4.37 15.18
CA GLY A 214 -6.82 -4.69 15.32
C GLY A 214 -6.12 -3.84 16.38
N ILE A 215 -4.93 -4.28 16.71
CA ILE A 215 -4.00 -3.55 17.55
C ILE A 215 -2.67 -3.43 16.81
N THR A 216 -2.09 -2.25 16.84
CA THR A 216 -0.73 -1.99 16.36
C THR A 216 0.09 -1.34 17.47
N VAL A 217 1.28 -1.86 17.67
CA VAL A 217 2.27 -1.29 18.60
C VAL A 217 3.45 -0.78 17.79
N ASN A 218 3.82 0.48 18.02
CA ASN A 218 5.07 1.04 17.51
C ASN A 218 6.05 1.25 18.68
N PRO A 219 7.00 0.34 18.91
CA PRO A 219 7.97 0.47 20.00
C PRO A 219 8.87 1.69 19.85
N ASN A 220 9.23 2.08 18.62
CA ASN A 220 10.07 3.25 18.34
C ASN A 220 9.38 4.56 18.76
N ALA A 221 8.08 4.68 18.52
CA ALA A 221 7.29 5.86 18.89
C ALA A 221 6.70 5.76 20.32
N ASN A 222 6.85 4.61 21.00
CA ASN A 222 6.21 4.30 22.27
C ASN A 222 4.68 4.49 22.22
N LYS A 223 4.05 3.95 21.16
CA LYS A 223 2.62 4.10 20.89
C LYS A 223 1.92 2.75 20.69
N VAL A 224 0.66 2.73 21.10
CA VAL A 224 -0.29 1.63 20.85
C VAL A 224 -1.52 2.22 20.18
N TYR A 225 -1.97 1.59 19.10
CA TYR A 225 -3.12 2.01 18.30
C TYR A 225 -4.18 0.90 18.32
N LEU A 226 -5.42 1.27 18.59
CA LEU A 226 -6.58 0.40 18.42
C LEU A 226 -7.27 0.77 17.11
N LEU A 227 -7.25 -0.15 16.17
CA LEU A 227 -7.71 0.07 14.82
C LEU A 227 -9.02 -0.67 14.56
N CYS A 228 -9.93 -0.03 13.87
CA CYS A 228 -11.11 -0.68 13.31
C CYS A 228 -11.49 -0.03 11.98
N GLY A 229 -12.12 -0.80 11.14
CA GLY A 229 -12.59 -0.30 9.86
C GLY A 229 -13.61 -1.22 9.22
N VAL A 230 -14.28 -0.67 8.24
CA VAL A 230 -15.20 -1.38 7.35
C VAL A 230 -14.87 -1.03 5.92
N ALA A 231 -14.78 -2.05 5.07
CA ALA A 231 -14.58 -1.84 3.64
C ALA A 231 -15.79 -2.38 2.86
N PHE A 232 -16.01 -1.79 1.70
CA PHE A 232 -16.89 -2.33 0.67
C PHE A 232 -16.04 -2.63 -0.56
N LYS A 233 -16.14 -3.84 -1.08
CA LYS A 233 -15.37 -4.31 -2.24
C LYS A 233 -16.28 -4.97 -3.27
N MET A 234 -15.99 -4.71 -4.54
CA MET A 234 -16.70 -5.26 -5.68
C MET A 234 -15.74 -5.67 -6.79
#